data_5a4ee6ffe2425607c83ccec619cbdf22
#
_entry.id   5a4ee6ffe2425607c83ccec619cbdf22
#
_cell.length_a   1.000
_cell.length_b   1.000
_cell.length_c   1.000
_cell.angle_alpha   90.00
_cell.angle_beta   90.00
_cell.angle_gamma   90.00
#
_symmetry.space_group_name_H-M   'P 1'
#
loop_
_entity.id
_entity.type
_entity.pdbx_description
1 polymer ?
#
loop_
_entity_poly.entity_id
_entity_poly.type
_entity_poly.pdbx_seq_one_letter_code
_entity_poly.pdbx_strand_id
1 'polypeptide(L)'
;KIESVLYGLDFTKDVFDKKISTFSGGEKTRLSMAKLLLSEPDLLVLDEPTNHLDMENVAWLENYLSSYNGAIVIVSHDRYFLDKVVNVVYNLEFGKLKKYVGNYSKFLVQYEEDYEKQLKEYTSQQKDIKKLEEFVQKNIARASTSKMAKSRQKVLDKMELIDNPKKDDKAAGIEFLIKEQSGRDVLTISELQVGYNGTKVGQSYNLSVYKGDRIAVVGRNGIGKSTLIKTIAKRQKEIAGS
;
A
#
# COMPACT_ATOMS: atom_id res chain seq x y z
N LYS A 1 -20.90 15.76 18.34
CA LYS A 1 -20.46 15.37 17.01
C LYS A 1 -19.18 16.09 16.58
N ILE A 2 -19.14 17.46 16.59
CA ILE A 2 -17.95 18.23 16.19
C ILE A 2 -16.73 17.84 17.04
N GLU A 3 -16.86 17.90 18.37
CA GLU A 3 -15.78 17.52 19.29
C GLU A 3 -15.30 16.08 19.06
N SER A 4 -16.22 15.14 18.86
CA SER A 4 -15.87 13.73 18.61
C SER A 4 -15.04 13.55 17.35
N VAL A 5 -15.35 14.27 16.26
CA VAL A 5 -14.55 14.22 15.02
C VAL A 5 -13.19 14.88 15.22
N LEU A 6 -13.14 16.00 15.92
CA LEU A 6 -11.87 16.69 16.21
C LEU A 6 -10.96 15.83 17.10
N TYR A 7 -11.47 15.23 18.17
CA TYR A 7 -10.71 14.31 19.02
C TYR A 7 -10.21 13.08 18.25
N GLY A 8 -11.07 12.51 17.40
CA GLY A 8 -10.70 11.36 16.57
C GLY A 8 -9.59 11.67 15.56
N LEU A 9 -9.36 12.94 15.24
CA LEU A 9 -8.29 13.42 14.38
C LEU A 9 -7.16 14.12 15.14
N ASP A 10 -7.01 13.84 16.45
CA ASP A 10 -5.94 14.32 17.33
C ASP A 10 -5.94 15.84 17.58
N PHE A 11 -7.14 16.45 17.60
CA PHE A 11 -7.32 17.82 18.06
C PHE A 11 -7.88 17.82 19.47
N THR A 12 -7.11 18.25 20.43
CA THR A 12 -7.50 18.40 21.84
C THR A 12 -8.01 19.82 22.13
N LYS A 13 -8.72 20.01 23.24
CA LYS A 13 -9.36 21.32 23.57
C LYS A 13 -8.40 22.49 23.62
N ASP A 14 -7.15 22.24 24.00
CA ASP A 14 -6.10 23.26 24.10
C ASP A 14 -5.71 23.89 22.74
N VAL A 15 -6.07 23.25 21.64
CA VAL A 15 -5.78 23.76 20.29
C VAL A 15 -6.99 24.39 19.60
N PHE A 16 -8.19 24.32 20.17
CA PHE A 16 -9.41 24.83 19.53
C PHE A 16 -9.39 26.33 19.28
N ASP A 17 -8.74 27.09 20.15
CA ASP A 17 -8.61 28.55 20.04
C ASP A 17 -7.37 29.00 19.26
N LYS A 18 -6.55 28.05 18.78
CA LYS A 18 -5.36 28.36 18.00
C LYS A 18 -5.72 28.83 16.59
N LYS A 19 -4.99 29.82 16.09
CA LYS A 19 -5.12 30.28 14.71
C LYS A 19 -4.66 29.18 13.74
N ILE A 20 -5.47 28.88 12.72
CA ILE A 20 -5.15 27.85 11.70
C ILE A 20 -3.81 28.14 11.00
N SER A 21 -3.41 29.41 10.90
CA SER A 21 -2.11 29.78 10.32
C SER A 21 -0.92 29.18 11.05
N THR A 22 -1.05 28.90 12.37
CA THR A 22 0.02 28.33 13.21
C THR A 22 0.12 26.81 13.13
N PHE A 23 -0.84 26.15 12.50
CA PHE A 23 -0.87 24.70 12.34
C PHE A 23 0.18 24.22 11.33
N SER A 24 0.79 23.09 11.62
CA SER A 24 1.65 22.37 10.69
C SER A 24 0.86 21.90 9.44
N GLY A 25 1.56 21.49 8.39
CA GLY A 25 0.92 20.94 7.20
C GLY A 25 0.02 19.74 7.49
N GLY A 26 0.50 18.79 8.32
CA GLY A 26 -0.29 17.62 8.72
C GLY A 26 -1.52 17.97 9.54
N GLU A 27 -1.42 18.93 10.48
CA GLU A 27 -2.59 19.42 11.24
C GLU A 27 -3.63 20.09 10.32
N LYS A 28 -3.19 20.90 9.35
CA LYS A 28 -4.09 21.50 8.37
C LYS A 28 -4.81 20.46 7.52
N THR A 29 -4.11 19.40 7.10
CA THR A 29 -4.71 18.28 6.36
C THR A 29 -5.76 17.57 7.21
N ARG A 30 -5.45 17.23 8.46
CA ARG A 30 -6.41 16.61 9.39
C ARG A 30 -7.62 17.51 9.67
N LEU A 31 -7.41 18.82 9.83
CA LEU A 31 -8.51 19.77 10.03
C LEU A 31 -9.42 19.89 8.80
N SER A 32 -8.82 19.85 7.59
CA SER A 32 -9.59 19.83 6.34
C SER A 32 -10.41 18.54 6.23
N MET A 33 -9.85 17.40 6.62
CA MET A 33 -10.57 16.13 6.70
C MET A 33 -11.69 16.19 7.73
N ALA A 34 -11.48 16.77 8.92
CA ALA A 34 -12.52 16.97 9.91
C ALA A 34 -13.70 17.76 9.34
N LYS A 35 -13.44 18.85 8.66
CA LYS A 35 -14.45 19.67 7.98
C LYS A 35 -15.24 18.85 6.96
N LEU A 36 -14.56 18.07 6.15
CA LEU A 36 -15.18 17.22 5.13
C LEU A 36 -16.07 16.13 5.76
N LEU A 37 -15.58 15.43 6.79
CA LEU A 37 -16.35 14.41 7.50
C LEU A 37 -17.61 15.00 8.19
N LEU A 38 -17.51 16.21 8.73
CA LEU A 38 -18.63 16.90 9.38
C LEU A 38 -19.69 17.40 8.40
N SER A 39 -19.33 17.62 7.13
CA SER A 39 -20.29 18.03 6.09
C SER A 39 -21.18 16.90 5.58
N GLU A 40 -20.82 15.65 5.87
CA GLU A 40 -21.57 14.42 5.53
C GLU A 40 -22.09 14.40 4.08
N PRO A 41 -21.24 14.56 3.06
CA PRO A 41 -21.69 14.56 1.67
C PRO A 41 -22.22 13.18 1.25
N ASP A 42 -23.12 13.11 0.26
CA ASP A 42 -23.62 11.85 -0.28
C ASP A 42 -22.49 10.99 -0.90
N LEU A 43 -21.44 11.63 -1.41
CA LEU A 43 -20.23 10.99 -1.92
C LEU A 43 -18.99 11.60 -1.26
N LEU A 44 -18.25 10.77 -0.55
CA LEU A 44 -16.99 11.11 0.09
C LEU A 44 -15.83 10.51 -0.72
N VAL A 45 -14.91 11.34 -1.19
CA VAL A 45 -13.71 10.91 -1.92
C VAL A 45 -12.48 11.19 -1.06
N LEU A 46 -11.70 10.15 -0.76
CA LEU A 46 -10.51 10.23 0.09
C LEU A 46 -9.30 9.64 -0.64
N ASP A 47 -8.21 10.41 -0.67
CA ASP A 47 -6.93 9.99 -1.21
C ASP A 47 -5.91 9.89 -0.06
N GLU A 48 -5.40 8.66 0.18
CA GLU A 48 -4.45 8.33 1.26
C GLU A 48 -4.84 8.91 2.63
N PRO A 49 -6.08 8.65 3.14
CA PRO A 49 -6.58 9.31 4.35
C PRO A 49 -5.85 8.90 5.63
N THR A 50 -5.13 7.79 5.62
CA THR A 50 -4.33 7.30 6.76
C THR A 50 -2.99 8.02 6.90
N ASN A 51 -2.55 8.76 5.89
CA ASN A 51 -1.32 9.54 5.95
C ASN A 51 -1.40 10.59 7.07
N HIS A 52 -0.33 10.70 7.84
CA HIS A 52 -0.22 11.62 8.98
C HIS A 52 -1.12 11.30 10.19
N LEU A 53 -1.84 10.18 10.18
CA LEU A 53 -2.55 9.67 11.34
C LEU A 53 -1.66 8.69 12.12
N ASP A 54 -1.84 8.63 13.42
CA ASP A 54 -1.31 7.55 14.24
C ASP A 54 -2.30 6.38 14.29
N MET A 55 -1.89 5.28 14.93
CA MET A 55 -2.70 4.05 14.96
C MET A 55 -4.08 4.25 15.62
N GLU A 56 -4.16 5.10 16.66
CA GLU A 56 -5.40 5.37 17.37
C GLU A 56 -6.38 6.15 16.47
N ASN A 57 -5.86 7.14 15.75
CA ASN A 57 -6.65 7.96 14.82
C ASN A 57 -7.08 7.18 13.57
N VAL A 58 -6.21 6.27 13.08
CA VAL A 58 -6.59 5.34 12.00
C VAL A 58 -7.74 4.45 12.44
N ALA A 59 -7.64 3.84 13.64
CA ALA A 59 -8.71 2.99 14.17
C ALA A 59 -10.04 3.76 14.37
N TRP A 60 -9.96 5.02 14.81
CA TRP A 60 -11.12 5.87 14.90
C TRP A 60 -11.75 6.14 13.52
N LEU A 61 -10.91 6.47 12.51
CA LEU A 61 -11.35 6.75 11.15
C LEU A 61 -12.00 5.51 10.50
N GLU A 62 -11.43 4.32 10.71
CA GLU A 62 -12.02 3.04 10.30
C GLU A 62 -13.45 2.89 10.81
N ASN A 63 -13.65 3.10 12.12
CA ASN A 63 -14.97 2.98 12.75
C ASN A 63 -15.94 4.04 12.21
N TYR A 64 -15.48 5.28 12.03
CA TYR A 64 -16.30 6.35 11.48
C TYR A 64 -16.78 6.04 10.07
N LEU A 65 -15.86 5.65 9.19
CA LEU A 65 -16.17 5.36 7.78
C LEU A 65 -16.99 4.08 7.61
N SER A 66 -16.79 3.07 8.46
CA SER A 66 -17.61 1.85 8.45
C SER A 66 -19.08 2.10 8.78
N SER A 67 -19.37 3.18 9.51
CA SER A 67 -20.72 3.60 9.87
C SER A 67 -21.27 4.76 9.01
N TYR A 68 -20.52 5.16 7.97
CA TYR A 68 -20.89 6.27 7.11
C TYR A 68 -22.08 5.91 6.21
N ASN A 69 -23.09 6.78 6.14
CA ASN A 69 -24.32 6.50 5.39
C ASN A 69 -24.21 6.80 3.88
N GLY A 70 -23.29 7.67 3.47
CA GLY A 70 -23.05 8.03 2.07
C GLY A 70 -22.16 7.02 1.35
N ALA A 71 -21.98 7.23 0.06
CA ALA A 71 -20.99 6.47 -0.72
C ALA A 71 -19.57 6.97 -0.42
N ILE A 72 -18.60 6.04 -0.39
CA ILE A 72 -17.20 6.36 -0.14
C ILE A 72 -16.36 5.81 -1.28
N VAL A 73 -15.46 6.63 -1.81
CA VAL A 73 -14.39 6.22 -2.72
C VAL A 73 -13.06 6.51 -2.05
N ILE A 74 -12.23 5.48 -1.89
CA ILE A 74 -10.95 5.58 -1.19
C ILE A 74 -9.84 5.08 -2.09
N VAL A 75 -8.75 5.85 -2.16
CA VAL A 75 -7.45 5.39 -2.64
C VAL A 75 -6.53 5.26 -1.44
N SER A 76 -5.94 4.08 -1.20
CA SER A 76 -5.01 3.88 -0.10
C SER A 76 -4.06 2.71 -0.38
N HIS A 77 -2.87 2.77 0.20
CA HIS A 77 -1.90 1.67 0.26
C HIS A 77 -2.00 0.85 1.56
N ASP A 78 -2.79 1.31 2.52
CA ASP A 78 -3.04 0.61 3.77
C ASP A 78 -4.07 -0.51 3.59
N ARG A 79 -3.55 -1.73 3.46
CA ARG A 79 -4.38 -2.93 3.23
C ARG A 79 -5.31 -3.25 4.39
N TYR A 80 -4.88 -3.00 5.64
CA TYR A 80 -5.69 -3.27 6.83
C TYR A 80 -6.86 -2.29 6.92
N PHE A 81 -6.60 -1.02 6.65
CA PHE A 81 -7.61 0.00 6.57
C PHE A 81 -8.65 -0.30 5.49
N LEU A 82 -8.20 -0.62 4.25
CA LEU A 82 -9.10 -0.98 3.16
C LEU A 82 -9.93 -2.22 3.50
N ASP A 83 -9.34 -3.24 4.12
CA ASP A 83 -10.04 -4.48 4.43
C ASP A 83 -11.21 -4.29 5.38
N LYS A 84 -11.15 -3.31 6.27
CA LYS A 84 -12.22 -2.96 7.22
C LYS A 84 -13.29 -2.04 6.65
N VAL A 85 -12.92 -1.12 5.76
CA VAL A 85 -13.82 -0.05 5.34
C VAL A 85 -14.52 -0.35 4.02
N VAL A 86 -13.85 -1.04 3.07
CA VAL A 86 -14.41 -1.22 1.72
C VAL A 86 -15.16 -2.54 1.55
N ASN A 87 -16.21 -2.50 0.74
CA ASN A 87 -17.00 -3.68 0.33
C ASN A 87 -16.97 -3.92 -1.19
N VAL A 88 -16.33 -3.04 -1.94
CA VAL A 88 -16.08 -3.16 -3.38
C VAL A 88 -14.69 -2.62 -3.67
N VAL A 89 -13.92 -3.33 -4.48
CA VAL A 89 -12.59 -2.92 -4.94
C VAL A 89 -12.61 -2.75 -6.45
N TYR A 90 -12.10 -1.63 -6.92
CA TYR A 90 -11.81 -1.40 -8.33
C TYR A 90 -10.30 -1.50 -8.53
N ASN A 91 -9.87 -2.54 -9.24
CA ASN A 91 -8.47 -2.70 -9.63
C ASN A 91 -8.21 -2.00 -10.96
N LEU A 92 -7.32 -1.01 -10.95
CA LEU A 92 -6.87 -0.28 -12.14
C LEU A 92 -5.48 -0.77 -12.54
N GLU A 93 -5.41 -1.57 -13.58
CA GLU A 93 -4.17 -2.18 -14.06
C GLU A 93 -4.09 -2.16 -15.58
N PHE A 94 -2.94 -1.79 -16.13
CA PHE A 94 -2.70 -1.72 -17.58
C PHE A 94 -3.80 -0.97 -18.37
N GLY A 95 -4.34 0.11 -17.77
CA GLY A 95 -5.41 0.92 -18.36
C GLY A 95 -6.80 0.27 -18.36
N LYS A 96 -6.96 -0.89 -17.74
CA LYS A 96 -8.24 -1.58 -17.55
C LYS A 96 -8.72 -1.43 -16.12
N LEU A 97 -10.02 -1.17 -15.94
CA LEU A 97 -10.66 -1.09 -14.63
C LEU A 97 -11.54 -2.32 -14.43
N LYS A 98 -11.28 -3.11 -13.40
CA LYS A 98 -12.07 -4.29 -13.06
C LYS A 98 -12.66 -4.18 -11.67
N LYS A 99 -13.95 -4.48 -11.54
CA LYS A 99 -14.69 -4.45 -10.28
C LYS A 99 -14.66 -5.82 -9.61
N TYR A 100 -14.38 -5.84 -8.30
CA TYR A 100 -14.48 -7.00 -7.44
C TYR A 100 -15.39 -6.68 -6.26
N VAL A 101 -16.28 -7.61 -5.91
CA VAL A 101 -17.23 -7.44 -4.80
C VAL A 101 -16.68 -8.15 -3.56
N GLY A 102 -16.46 -7.39 -2.52
CA GLY A 102 -15.89 -7.84 -1.25
C GLY A 102 -14.90 -6.83 -0.69
N ASN A 103 -14.35 -7.16 0.48
CA ASN A 103 -13.26 -6.41 1.08
C ASN A 103 -11.92 -6.66 0.36
N TYR A 104 -10.87 -6.02 0.80
CA TYR A 104 -9.56 -6.10 0.14
C TYR A 104 -8.96 -7.53 0.15
N SER A 105 -9.08 -8.26 1.25
CA SER A 105 -8.63 -9.66 1.34
C SER A 105 -9.36 -10.57 0.35
N LYS A 106 -10.66 -10.40 0.21
CA LYS A 106 -11.47 -11.16 -0.75
C LYS A 106 -11.11 -10.80 -2.20
N PHE A 107 -10.84 -9.53 -2.46
CA PHE A 107 -10.33 -9.07 -3.76
C PHE A 107 -9.04 -9.80 -4.14
N LEU A 108 -8.06 -9.90 -3.22
CA LEU A 108 -6.78 -10.56 -3.50
C LEU A 108 -6.97 -12.02 -3.93
N VAL A 109 -7.87 -12.76 -3.28
CA VAL A 109 -8.18 -14.14 -3.65
C VAL A 109 -8.80 -14.20 -5.05
N GLN A 110 -9.82 -13.39 -5.31
CA GLN A 110 -10.49 -13.36 -6.62
C GLN A 110 -9.55 -12.93 -7.74
N TYR A 111 -8.65 -11.99 -7.46
CA TYR A 111 -7.64 -11.53 -8.42
C TYR A 111 -6.67 -12.66 -8.80
N GLU A 112 -6.19 -13.43 -7.82
CA GLU A 112 -5.28 -14.56 -8.09
C GLU A 112 -5.99 -15.68 -8.87
N GLU A 113 -7.23 -16.00 -8.53
CA GLU A 113 -8.04 -16.98 -9.27
C GLU A 113 -8.26 -16.56 -10.73
N ASP A 114 -8.58 -15.27 -10.97
CA ASP A 114 -8.75 -14.72 -12.31
C ASP A 114 -7.43 -14.76 -13.11
N TYR A 115 -6.32 -14.42 -12.47
CA TYR A 115 -4.99 -14.47 -13.08
C TYR A 115 -4.63 -15.90 -13.50
N GLU A 116 -4.78 -16.86 -12.59
CA GLU A 116 -4.51 -18.27 -12.90
C GLU A 116 -5.38 -18.81 -14.03
N LYS A 117 -6.66 -18.44 -14.04
CA LYS A 117 -7.59 -18.82 -15.10
C LYS A 117 -7.14 -18.27 -16.45
N GLN A 118 -6.85 -16.98 -16.51
CA GLN A 118 -6.38 -16.33 -17.74
C GLN A 118 -5.05 -16.92 -18.22
N LEU A 119 -4.14 -17.24 -17.31
CA LEU A 119 -2.85 -17.87 -17.65
C LEU A 119 -3.04 -19.27 -18.23
N LYS A 120 -3.97 -20.06 -17.69
CA LYS A 120 -4.33 -21.38 -18.23
C LYS A 120 -4.92 -21.26 -19.63
N GLU A 121 -5.86 -20.35 -19.83
CA GLU A 121 -6.50 -20.09 -21.14
C GLU A 121 -5.45 -19.64 -22.17
N TYR A 122 -4.60 -18.68 -21.83
CA TYR A 122 -3.50 -18.22 -22.69
C TYR A 122 -2.56 -19.38 -23.04
N THR A 123 -2.09 -20.13 -22.05
CA THR A 123 -1.14 -21.24 -22.26
C THR A 123 -1.75 -22.34 -23.14
N SER A 124 -3.05 -22.65 -22.96
CA SER A 124 -3.76 -23.60 -23.81
C SER A 124 -3.85 -23.10 -25.24
N GLN A 125 -4.26 -21.84 -25.44
CA GLN A 125 -4.34 -21.24 -26.76
C GLN A 125 -2.98 -21.22 -27.48
N GLN A 126 -1.90 -20.86 -26.77
CA GLN A 126 -0.55 -20.87 -27.36
C GLN A 126 -0.12 -22.26 -27.82
N LYS A 127 -0.46 -23.32 -27.07
CA LYS A 127 -0.23 -24.71 -27.48
C LYS A 127 -1.00 -25.07 -28.74
N ASP A 128 -2.24 -24.63 -28.85
CA ASP A 128 -3.07 -24.93 -30.03
C ASP A 128 -2.63 -24.14 -31.25
N ILE A 129 -2.26 -22.86 -31.08
CA ILE A 129 -1.66 -22.05 -32.13
C ILE A 129 -0.41 -22.74 -32.65
N LYS A 130 0.51 -23.14 -31.78
CA LYS A 130 1.75 -23.82 -32.17
C LYS A 130 1.50 -25.10 -32.96
N LYS A 131 0.54 -25.93 -32.52
CA LYS A 131 0.16 -27.16 -33.26
C LYS A 131 -0.40 -26.86 -34.65
N LEU A 132 -1.23 -25.82 -34.75
CA LEU A 132 -1.81 -25.41 -36.04
C LEU A 132 -0.73 -24.86 -36.98
N GLU A 133 0.16 -24.01 -36.48
CA GLU A 133 1.31 -23.48 -37.25
C GLU A 133 2.22 -24.57 -37.74
N GLU A 134 2.62 -25.52 -36.87
CA GLU A 134 3.45 -26.67 -37.26
C GLU A 134 2.78 -27.51 -38.33
N PHE A 135 1.46 -27.74 -38.22
CA PHE A 135 0.73 -28.48 -39.21
C PHE A 135 0.69 -27.74 -40.58
N VAL A 136 0.41 -26.45 -40.55
CA VAL A 136 0.38 -25.61 -41.75
C VAL A 136 1.76 -25.64 -42.45
N GLN A 137 2.83 -25.41 -41.69
CA GLN A 137 4.20 -25.37 -42.18
C GLN A 137 4.60 -26.70 -42.86
N LYS A 138 4.26 -27.84 -42.26
CA LYS A 138 4.58 -29.18 -42.81
C LYS A 138 3.76 -29.58 -44.03
N ASN A 139 2.58 -29.03 -44.21
CA ASN A 139 1.61 -29.53 -45.19
C ASN A 139 1.27 -28.55 -46.31
N ILE A 140 1.63 -27.26 -46.20
CA ILE A 140 1.23 -26.24 -47.20
C ILE A 140 1.85 -26.50 -48.57
N ALA A 141 3.04 -27.04 -48.64
CA ALA A 141 3.75 -27.32 -49.88
C ALA A 141 3.31 -28.63 -50.60
N ARG A 142 2.56 -29.51 -49.92
CA ARG A 142 2.16 -30.81 -50.48
C ARG A 142 0.81 -30.68 -51.16
N ALA A 143 0.71 -31.04 -52.43
CA ALA A 143 -0.52 -30.96 -53.23
C ALA A 143 -1.74 -31.64 -52.58
N SER A 144 -1.53 -32.82 -51.96
CA SER A 144 -2.61 -33.61 -51.34
C SER A 144 -3.13 -32.99 -50.01
N THR A 145 -2.34 -32.24 -49.31
CA THR A 145 -2.70 -31.67 -47.98
C THR A 145 -2.82 -30.14 -47.97
N SER A 146 -2.43 -29.45 -49.03
CA SER A 146 -2.42 -28.01 -49.15
C SER A 146 -3.80 -27.36 -48.89
N LYS A 147 -4.91 -27.99 -49.36
CA LYS A 147 -6.28 -27.48 -49.09
C LYS A 147 -6.60 -27.48 -47.59
N MET A 148 -6.19 -28.53 -46.86
CA MET A 148 -6.39 -28.66 -45.42
C MET A 148 -5.51 -27.67 -44.67
N ALA A 149 -4.23 -27.50 -45.07
CA ALA A 149 -3.32 -26.52 -44.50
C ALA A 149 -3.86 -25.09 -44.63
N LYS A 150 -4.35 -24.72 -45.82
CA LYS A 150 -5.00 -23.42 -46.07
C LYS A 150 -6.25 -23.20 -45.19
N SER A 151 -7.05 -24.26 -44.95
CA SER A 151 -8.19 -24.17 -44.06
C SER A 151 -7.77 -23.87 -42.61
N ARG A 152 -6.71 -24.54 -42.11
CA ARG A 152 -6.21 -24.30 -40.77
C ARG A 152 -5.52 -22.94 -40.64
N GLN A 153 -4.87 -22.45 -41.69
CA GLN A 153 -4.33 -21.09 -41.75
C GLN A 153 -5.46 -20.06 -41.52
N LYS A 154 -6.59 -20.24 -42.21
CA LYS A 154 -7.75 -19.35 -42.03
C LYS A 154 -8.32 -19.37 -40.60
N VAL A 155 -8.19 -20.50 -39.87
CA VAL A 155 -8.57 -20.57 -38.46
C VAL A 155 -7.63 -19.74 -37.64
N LEU A 156 -6.31 -19.86 -37.86
CA LEU A 156 -5.31 -19.02 -37.19
C LEU A 156 -5.53 -17.52 -37.44
N ASP A 157 -5.76 -17.15 -38.70
CA ASP A 157 -5.96 -15.75 -39.11
C ASP A 157 -7.21 -15.09 -38.46
N LYS A 158 -8.21 -15.92 -38.09
CA LYS A 158 -9.44 -15.47 -37.43
C LYS A 158 -9.49 -15.63 -35.96
N MET A 159 -8.44 -16.23 -35.37
CA MET A 159 -8.40 -16.50 -33.94
C MET A 159 -8.21 -15.20 -33.15
N GLU A 160 -9.13 -14.92 -32.22
CA GLU A 160 -8.94 -13.87 -31.24
C GLU A 160 -7.85 -14.28 -30.26
N LEU A 161 -6.77 -13.49 -30.21
CA LEU A 161 -5.64 -13.78 -29.34
C LEU A 161 -5.95 -13.33 -27.92
N ILE A 162 -5.72 -14.24 -26.96
CA ILE A 162 -5.78 -13.93 -25.54
C ILE A 162 -4.48 -13.21 -25.17
N ASP A 163 -4.61 -12.06 -24.53
CA ASP A 163 -3.47 -11.31 -24.01
C ASP A 163 -2.72 -12.13 -22.96
N ASN A 164 -1.39 -12.12 -23.03
CA ASN A 164 -0.58 -12.72 -21.98
C ASN A 164 -0.86 -11.98 -20.66
N PRO A 165 -1.39 -12.67 -19.63
CA PRO A 165 -1.60 -12.02 -18.35
C PRO A 165 -0.26 -11.56 -17.77
N LYS A 166 -0.14 -10.25 -17.57
CA LYS A 166 1.03 -9.65 -16.94
C LYS A 166 0.77 -9.59 -15.44
N LYS A 167 1.74 -10.00 -14.64
CA LYS A 167 1.75 -9.76 -13.21
C LYS A 167 2.88 -8.78 -12.93
N ASP A 168 2.60 -7.74 -12.19
CA ASP A 168 3.64 -6.76 -11.82
C ASP A 168 4.48 -7.30 -10.65
N ASP A 169 5.13 -8.43 -10.90
CA ASP A 169 5.97 -9.15 -9.93
C ASP A 169 7.40 -8.56 -9.84
N LYS A 170 7.57 -7.29 -10.18
CA LYS A 170 8.87 -6.63 -10.00
C LYS A 170 9.15 -6.36 -8.52
N ALA A 171 9.33 -7.43 -7.75
CA ALA A 171 10.01 -7.31 -6.47
C ALA A 171 11.44 -6.80 -6.76
N ALA A 172 11.76 -5.59 -6.30
CA ALA A 172 13.11 -5.10 -6.35
C ALA A 172 13.98 -6.05 -5.49
N GLY A 173 14.83 -6.81 -6.13
CA GLY A 173 15.86 -7.61 -5.45
C GLY A 173 16.89 -6.67 -4.85
N ILE A 174 16.65 -6.20 -3.63
CA ILE A 174 17.62 -5.38 -2.91
C ILE A 174 18.51 -6.33 -2.11
N GLU A 175 19.76 -6.49 -2.54
CA GLU A 175 20.79 -7.18 -1.79
C GLU A 175 21.64 -6.18 -1.02
N PHE A 176 21.66 -6.32 0.31
CA PHE A 176 22.56 -5.55 1.16
C PHE A 176 23.90 -6.27 1.26
N LEU A 177 24.94 -5.72 0.62
CA LEU A 177 26.30 -6.22 0.77
C LEU A 177 26.82 -5.86 2.16
N ILE A 178 26.98 -6.86 3.00
CA ILE A 178 27.54 -6.72 4.36
C ILE A 178 29.05 -6.73 4.21
N LYS A 179 29.72 -5.60 4.42
CA LYS A 179 31.19 -5.50 4.41
C LYS A 179 31.83 -6.18 5.62
N GLU A 180 31.24 -6.00 6.80
CA GLU A 180 31.70 -6.59 8.07
C GLU A 180 30.53 -7.09 8.86
N GLN A 181 30.66 -8.26 9.47
CA GLN A 181 29.63 -8.79 10.36
C GLN A 181 29.68 -8.10 11.71
N SER A 182 28.55 -7.61 12.20
CA SER A 182 28.44 -7.08 13.57
C SER A 182 28.66 -8.17 14.61
N GLY A 183 29.19 -7.79 15.79
CA GLY A 183 29.17 -8.63 16.98
C GLY A 183 27.74 -8.96 17.44
N ARG A 184 27.62 -9.63 18.58
CA ARG A 184 26.32 -9.95 19.21
C ARG A 184 25.58 -8.67 19.63
N ASP A 185 26.29 -7.75 20.28
CA ASP A 185 25.77 -6.48 20.73
C ASP A 185 25.97 -5.45 19.60
N VAL A 186 24.86 -4.98 19.01
CA VAL A 186 24.89 -4.10 17.82
C VAL A 186 24.79 -2.63 18.23
N LEU A 187 23.95 -2.34 19.22
CA LEU A 187 23.73 -0.98 19.72
C LEU A 187 23.35 -1.03 21.18
N THR A 188 24.00 -0.19 21.98
CA THR A 188 23.61 0.07 23.37
C THR A 188 23.38 1.57 23.53
N ILE A 189 22.25 1.93 24.07
CA ILE A 189 21.86 3.31 24.36
C ILE A 189 21.68 3.42 25.87
N SER A 190 22.35 4.40 26.46
CA SER A 190 22.28 4.66 27.90
C SER A 190 21.90 6.13 28.13
N GLU A 191 20.79 6.35 28.85
CA GLU A 191 20.28 7.66 29.27
C GLU A 191 20.18 8.67 28.08
N LEU A 192 19.95 8.19 26.87
CA LEU A 192 19.91 9.02 25.68
C LEU A 192 18.76 10.04 25.74
N GLN A 193 19.09 11.30 25.64
CA GLN A 193 18.14 12.41 25.53
C GLN A 193 18.17 12.99 24.13
N VAL A 194 17.02 13.03 23.48
CA VAL A 194 16.87 13.55 22.12
C VAL A 194 16.09 14.84 22.11
N GLY A 195 16.31 15.68 21.11
CA GLY A 195 15.60 16.96 20.97
C GLY A 195 16.08 17.79 19.80
N TYR A 196 15.54 18.99 19.67
CA TYR A 196 15.88 19.97 18.64
C TYR A 196 16.28 21.30 19.27
N ASN A 197 17.35 21.90 18.76
CA ASN A 197 17.82 23.24 19.20
C ASN A 197 17.93 23.39 20.73
N GLY A 198 18.40 22.33 21.41
CA GLY A 198 18.54 22.32 22.87
C GLY A 198 17.24 22.02 23.62
N THR A 199 16.09 21.93 22.95
CA THR A 199 14.82 21.57 23.58
C THR A 199 14.66 20.05 23.59
N LYS A 200 14.56 19.47 24.80
CA LYS A 200 14.36 18.03 25.02
C LYS A 200 12.98 17.59 24.51
N VAL A 201 12.94 16.47 23.79
CA VAL A 201 11.71 15.79 23.37
C VAL A 201 11.65 14.43 24.05
N GLY A 202 10.62 14.19 24.84
CA GLY A 202 10.43 12.94 25.58
C GLY A 202 11.32 12.83 26.84
N GLN A 203 11.44 11.61 27.34
CA GLN A 203 12.30 11.27 28.47
C GLN A 203 13.65 10.70 27.97
N SER A 204 14.53 10.30 28.89
CA SER A 204 15.74 9.56 28.54
C SER A 204 15.39 8.12 28.13
N TYR A 205 16.10 7.62 27.12
CA TYR A 205 15.89 6.29 26.55
C TYR A 205 17.06 5.38 26.90
N ASN A 206 16.73 4.15 27.28
CA ASN A 206 17.68 3.05 27.47
C ASN A 206 17.24 1.90 26.55
N LEU A 207 18.13 1.42 25.67
CA LEU A 207 17.82 0.38 24.70
C LEU A 207 19.07 -0.42 24.37
N SER A 208 18.94 -1.73 24.32
CA SER A 208 19.96 -2.63 23.77
C SER A 208 19.40 -3.37 22.58
N VAL A 209 20.19 -3.43 21.49
CA VAL A 209 19.85 -4.11 20.24
C VAL A 209 20.89 -5.15 19.95
N TYR A 210 20.45 -6.37 19.75
CA TYR A 210 21.30 -7.51 19.47
C TYR A 210 21.21 -7.91 17.99
N LYS A 211 22.22 -8.66 17.53
CA LYS A 211 22.24 -9.19 16.17
C LYS A 211 21.00 -10.08 15.91
N GLY A 212 20.23 -9.72 14.92
CA GLY A 212 19.00 -10.44 14.54
C GLY A 212 17.71 -9.83 15.09
N ASP A 213 17.79 -8.86 15.99
CA ASP A 213 16.60 -8.17 16.50
C ASP A 213 15.88 -7.39 15.38
N ARG A 214 14.56 -7.41 15.45
CA ARG A 214 13.67 -6.62 14.58
C ARG A 214 12.78 -5.79 15.49
N ILE A 215 13.09 -4.49 15.59
CA ILE A 215 12.47 -3.59 16.56
C ILE A 215 11.52 -2.62 15.85
N ALA A 216 10.28 -2.55 16.32
CA ALA A 216 9.33 -1.52 15.92
C ALA A 216 9.25 -0.42 16.98
N VAL A 217 9.35 0.84 16.56
CA VAL A 217 9.15 2.01 17.43
C VAL A 217 7.74 2.56 17.18
N VAL A 218 6.85 2.39 18.15
CA VAL A 218 5.45 2.80 18.08
C VAL A 218 5.15 3.93 19.06
N GLY A 219 4.11 4.71 18.81
CA GLY A 219 3.67 5.80 19.68
C GLY A 219 2.99 6.91 18.89
N ARG A 220 2.36 7.86 19.60
CA ARG A 220 1.62 8.98 19.01
C ARG A 220 2.50 9.89 18.13
N ASN A 221 1.87 10.64 17.24
CA ASN A 221 2.56 11.64 16.44
C ASN A 221 3.14 12.74 17.35
N GLY A 222 4.31 13.29 16.96
CA GLY A 222 4.99 14.34 17.71
C GLY A 222 5.80 13.87 18.94
N ILE A 223 5.69 12.62 19.40
CA ILE A 223 6.37 12.13 20.62
C ILE A 223 7.89 11.98 20.48
N GLY A 224 8.45 12.16 19.28
CA GLY A 224 9.90 12.10 19.09
C GLY A 224 10.45 10.83 18.43
N LYS A 225 9.61 9.94 17.88
CA LYS A 225 10.05 8.70 17.18
C LYS A 225 11.10 8.96 16.11
N SER A 226 10.81 9.89 15.20
CA SER A 226 11.74 10.25 14.12
C SER A 226 13.00 10.93 14.63
N THR A 227 12.90 11.69 15.71
CA THR A 227 14.04 12.33 16.38
C THR A 227 14.97 11.27 16.96
N LEU A 228 14.41 10.27 17.67
CA LEU A 228 15.16 9.14 18.21
C LEU A 228 15.92 8.40 17.10
N ILE A 229 15.22 8.00 16.02
CA ILE A 229 15.84 7.28 14.90
C ILE A 229 16.94 8.12 14.21
N LYS A 230 16.72 9.43 14.02
CA LYS A 230 17.74 10.33 13.44
C LYS A 230 18.96 10.47 14.35
N THR A 231 18.78 10.49 15.68
CA THR A 231 19.87 10.56 16.66
C THR A 231 20.67 9.25 16.66
N ILE A 232 20.00 8.08 16.67
CA ILE A 232 20.64 6.77 16.55
C ILE A 232 21.43 6.67 15.24
N ALA A 233 20.89 7.15 14.15
CA ALA A 233 21.56 7.19 12.84
C ALA A 233 22.65 8.27 12.73
N LYS A 234 22.98 8.97 13.81
CA LYS A 234 23.96 10.08 13.86
C LYS A 234 23.70 11.21 12.86
N ARG A 235 22.44 11.35 12.43
CA ARG A 235 21.98 12.47 11.57
C ARG A 235 21.55 13.69 12.39
N GLN A 236 21.44 13.53 13.68
CA GLN A 236 21.10 14.58 14.64
C GLN A 236 21.90 14.32 15.92
N LYS A 237 22.39 15.41 16.54
CA LYS A 237 23.14 15.29 17.80
C LYS A 237 22.19 15.01 18.97
N GLU A 238 22.63 14.16 19.86
CA GLU A 238 22.01 13.93 21.18
C GLU A 238 22.08 15.20 22.03
N ILE A 239 21.14 15.34 22.98
CA ILE A 239 21.20 16.38 24.01
C ILE A 239 22.08 15.91 25.15
N ALA A 240 21.94 14.65 25.57
CA ALA A 240 22.73 13.99 26.56
C ALA A 240 22.65 12.47 26.43
N GLY A 241 23.52 11.74 27.10
CA GLY A 241 23.60 10.29 27.07
C GLY A 241 24.50 9.75 25.95
N SER A 242 24.49 8.48 25.73
CA SER A 242 25.31 7.79 24.74
C SER A 242 24.59 6.61 24.11
#